data_844f992109deee0a3cc8c9b2d260a5c3
#
_entry.id   844f992109deee0a3cc8c9b2d260a5c3
#
_cell.length_a   1.000
_cell.length_b   1.000
_cell.length_c   1.000
_cell.angle_alpha   90.00
_cell.angle_beta   90.00
_cell.angle_gamma   90.00
#
_symmetry.space_group_name_H-M   'P 1'
#
loop_
_entity.id
_entity.type
_entity.pdbx_description
1 polymer ?
#
loop_
_entity_poly.entity_id
_entity_poly.type
_entity_poly.pdbx_seq_one_letter_code
_entity_poly.pdbx_strand_id
1 'polypeptide(L)'
;MFQDVKAFSGDDFDVKEWINKTFKQPEASQNKEQYAQSLVMKLQLLIAKLNASLEDQSEHILQSMPRIVREVESLQQESALLKSSMSAVQSDIDKVNKETGASMETLVKMDLLKVFLIHFYQ
;
A
#
# COMPACT_ATOMS: atom_id res chain seq x y z
N MET A 1 -22.93 18.76 -14.74
CA MET A 1 -21.52 19.19 -14.81
C MET A 1 -20.51 18.07 -14.54
N PHE A 2 -20.78 17.14 -13.60
CA PHE A 2 -19.92 15.96 -13.37
C PHE A 2 -20.09 14.81 -14.38
N GLN A 3 -21.18 14.78 -15.15
CA GLN A 3 -21.41 13.77 -16.18
C GLN A 3 -20.49 13.93 -17.41
N ASP A 4 -20.07 15.15 -17.69
CA ASP A 4 -19.24 15.44 -18.88
C ASP A 4 -17.79 14.94 -18.70
N VAL A 5 -17.23 14.99 -17.48
CA VAL A 5 -15.85 14.50 -17.20
C VAL A 5 -15.71 13.01 -17.46
N LYS A 6 -16.74 12.22 -17.09
CA LYS A 6 -16.75 10.78 -17.35
C LYS A 6 -16.80 10.45 -18.84
N ALA A 7 -17.43 11.30 -19.64
CA ALA A 7 -17.48 11.10 -21.09
C ALA A 7 -16.10 11.25 -21.74
N PHE A 8 -15.23 12.10 -21.18
CA PHE A 8 -13.88 12.35 -21.69
C PHE A 8 -12.82 11.38 -21.16
N SER A 9 -13.13 10.56 -20.18
CA SER A 9 -12.16 9.67 -19.52
C SER A 9 -12.08 8.26 -20.12
N GLY A 10 -12.92 7.96 -21.12
CA GLY A 10 -12.91 6.67 -21.81
C GLY A 10 -11.84 6.59 -22.88
N ASP A 11 -11.18 5.44 -23.01
CA ASP A 11 -10.17 5.18 -24.05
C ASP A 11 -10.77 5.23 -25.47
N ASP A 12 -12.07 5.02 -25.59
CA ASP A 12 -12.83 5.03 -26.86
C ASP A 12 -13.57 6.36 -27.13
N PHE A 13 -13.11 7.46 -26.53
CA PHE A 13 -13.76 8.77 -26.71
C PHE A 13 -13.61 9.30 -28.13
N ASP A 14 -14.73 9.38 -28.87
CA ASP A 14 -14.80 10.01 -30.19
C ASP A 14 -15.33 11.46 -30.08
N VAL A 15 -14.44 12.41 -30.36
CA VAL A 15 -14.73 13.85 -30.35
C VAL A 15 -15.87 14.21 -31.32
N LYS A 16 -15.89 13.59 -32.53
CA LYS A 16 -16.89 13.88 -33.56
C LYS A 16 -18.27 13.39 -33.13
N GLU A 17 -18.35 12.18 -32.60
CA GLU A 17 -19.58 11.62 -32.09
C GLU A 17 -20.12 12.44 -30.93
N TRP A 18 -19.26 12.81 -29.99
CA TRP A 18 -19.64 13.64 -28.86
C TRP A 18 -20.16 15.03 -29.28
N ILE A 19 -19.49 15.73 -30.21
CA ILE A 19 -19.93 17.00 -30.76
C ILE A 19 -21.29 16.83 -31.43
N ASN A 20 -21.45 15.83 -32.30
CA ASN A 20 -22.69 15.58 -32.99
C ASN A 20 -23.86 15.31 -32.04
N LYS A 21 -23.62 14.53 -30.97
CA LYS A 21 -24.61 14.25 -29.94
C LYS A 21 -24.99 15.50 -29.15
N THR A 22 -24.01 16.33 -28.81
CA THR A 22 -24.19 17.55 -28.04
C THR A 22 -24.98 18.59 -28.83
N PHE A 23 -24.72 18.75 -30.13
CA PHE A 23 -25.44 19.70 -31.01
C PHE A 23 -26.81 19.20 -31.48
N LYS A 24 -27.16 17.94 -31.24
CA LYS A 24 -28.53 17.41 -31.46
C LYS A 24 -29.47 17.73 -30.31
N GLN A 25 -29.01 18.28 -29.21
CA GLN A 25 -29.85 18.68 -28.09
C GLN A 25 -30.75 19.87 -28.47
N PRO A 26 -31.98 19.93 -27.94
CA PRO A 26 -32.95 20.97 -28.29
C PRO A 26 -32.45 22.39 -27.97
N GLU A 27 -31.58 22.52 -26.96
CA GLU A 27 -30.97 23.78 -26.57
C GLU A 27 -30.03 24.35 -27.66
N ALA A 28 -29.37 23.47 -28.42
CA ALA A 28 -28.48 23.86 -29.52
C ALA A 28 -29.28 24.27 -30.78
N SER A 29 -30.53 23.88 -30.89
CA SER A 29 -31.34 24.08 -32.10
C SER A 29 -31.80 25.53 -32.26
N GLN A 30 -31.90 26.32 -31.19
CA GLN A 30 -32.38 27.71 -31.22
C GLN A 30 -31.30 28.67 -31.72
N ASN A 31 -30.05 28.55 -31.28
CA ASN A 31 -28.93 29.37 -31.74
C ASN A 31 -27.63 28.58 -31.60
N LYS A 32 -27.19 27.94 -32.66
CA LYS A 32 -26.02 27.09 -32.71
C LYS A 32 -24.73 27.84 -32.35
N GLU A 33 -24.60 29.09 -32.76
CA GLU A 33 -23.39 29.89 -32.52
C GLU A 33 -23.28 30.23 -31.02
N GLN A 34 -24.33 30.72 -30.42
CA GLN A 34 -24.37 31.04 -29.00
C GLN A 34 -24.18 29.83 -28.14
N TYR A 35 -24.78 28.69 -28.55
CA TYR A 35 -24.60 27.40 -27.87
C TYR A 35 -23.12 26.94 -27.94
N ALA A 36 -22.50 27.03 -29.12
CA ALA A 36 -21.07 26.71 -29.29
C ALA A 36 -20.16 27.57 -28.40
N GLN A 37 -20.40 28.87 -28.36
CA GLN A 37 -19.64 29.76 -27.48
C GLN A 37 -19.81 29.42 -26.01
N SER A 38 -21.03 29.16 -25.56
CA SER A 38 -21.31 28.72 -24.19
C SER A 38 -20.66 27.40 -23.87
N LEU A 39 -20.65 26.45 -24.80
CA LEU A 39 -20.01 25.16 -24.65
C LEU A 39 -18.49 25.28 -24.51
N VAL A 40 -17.86 26.10 -25.37
CA VAL A 40 -16.41 26.38 -25.30
C VAL A 40 -16.06 27.01 -23.95
N MET A 41 -16.82 28.00 -23.47
CA MET A 41 -16.60 28.61 -22.15
C MET A 41 -16.71 27.61 -21.00
N LYS A 42 -17.71 26.70 -21.06
CA LYS A 42 -17.90 25.64 -20.05
C LYS A 42 -16.71 24.66 -20.05
N LEU A 43 -16.23 24.27 -21.22
CA LEU A 43 -15.08 23.37 -21.36
C LEU A 43 -13.78 24.04 -20.88
N GLN A 44 -13.57 25.32 -21.21
CA GLN A 44 -12.41 26.08 -20.72
C GLN A 44 -12.43 26.19 -19.18
N LEU A 45 -13.61 26.46 -18.60
CA LEU A 45 -13.76 26.49 -17.13
C LEU A 45 -13.49 25.12 -16.50
N LEU A 46 -13.94 24.03 -17.15
CA LEU A 46 -13.66 22.68 -16.70
C LEU A 46 -12.16 22.37 -16.72
N ILE A 47 -11.48 22.70 -17.82
CA ILE A 47 -10.02 22.53 -17.94
C ILE A 47 -9.29 23.32 -16.86
N ALA A 48 -9.66 24.57 -16.63
CA ALA A 48 -9.07 25.40 -15.58
C ALA A 48 -9.23 24.78 -14.18
N LYS A 49 -10.43 24.26 -13.89
CA LYS A 49 -10.69 23.57 -12.61
C LYS A 49 -9.89 22.27 -12.47
N LEU A 50 -9.78 21.48 -13.52
CA LEU A 50 -8.98 20.25 -13.51
C LEU A 50 -7.50 20.56 -13.31
N ASN A 51 -6.97 21.57 -13.99
CA ASN A 51 -5.58 22.00 -13.83
C ASN A 51 -5.30 22.48 -12.41
N ALA A 52 -6.18 23.30 -11.84
CA ALA A 52 -6.05 23.77 -10.45
C ALA A 52 -6.09 22.60 -9.46
N SER A 53 -6.97 21.62 -9.68
CA SER A 53 -7.05 20.42 -8.83
C SER A 53 -5.79 19.55 -8.94
N LEU A 54 -5.24 19.39 -10.15
CA LEU A 54 -3.99 18.65 -10.36
C LEU A 54 -2.80 19.34 -9.68
N GLU A 55 -2.74 20.67 -9.77
CA GLU A 55 -1.71 21.48 -9.13
C GLU A 55 -1.76 21.35 -7.60
N ASP A 56 -2.94 21.49 -7.01
CA ASP A 56 -3.17 21.30 -5.57
C ASP A 56 -2.80 19.90 -5.10
N GLN A 57 -3.23 18.85 -5.83
CA GLN A 57 -2.88 17.48 -5.51
C GLN A 57 -1.38 17.20 -5.63
N SER A 58 -0.73 17.76 -6.65
CA SER A 58 0.71 17.64 -6.87
C SER A 58 1.48 18.29 -5.73
N GLU A 59 1.09 19.50 -5.33
CA GLU A 59 1.68 20.20 -4.20
C GLU A 59 1.52 19.42 -2.90
N HIS A 60 0.34 18.89 -2.63
CA HIS A 60 0.08 18.06 -1.45
C HIS A 60 0.96 16.80 -1.42
N ILE A 61 1.14 16.12 -2.56
CA ILE A 61 2.04 14.98 -2.68
C ILE A 61 3.49 15.39 -2.40
N LEU A 62 3.96 16.46 -3.02
CA LEU A 62 5.33 16.96 -2.84
C LEU A 62 5.60 17.36 -1.38
N GLN A 63 4.65 17.97 -0.70
CA GLN A 63 4.76 18.33 0.72
C GLN A 63 4.76 17.10 1.64
N SER A 64 4.05 16.04 1.28
CA SER A 64 3.98 14.81 2.07
C SER A 64 5.16 13.87 1.86
N MET A 65 5.87 13.95 0.74
CA MET A 65 6.99 13.07 0.40
C MET A 65 8.11 13.04 1.47
N PRO A 66 8.61 14.17 2.00
CA PRO A 66 9.67 14.14 3.02
C PRO A 66 9.26 13.39 4.29
N ARG A 67 7.97 13.44 4.64
CA ARG A 67 7.43 12.69 5.78
C ARG A 67 7.41 11.19 5.47
N ILE A 68 6.91 10.81 4.28
CA ILE A 68 6.84 9.41 3.86
C ILE A 68 8.25 8.80 3.82
N VAL A 69 9.24 9.51 3.28
CA VAL A 69 10.63 9.05 3.25
C VAL A 69 11.14 8.76 4.66
N ARG A 70 10.92 9.68 5.61
CA ARG A 70 11.33 9.48 7.02
C ARG A 70 10.60 8.31 7.67
N GLU A 71 9.32 8.13 7.40
CA GLU A 71 8.55 6.99 7.91
C GLU A 71 9.08 5.66 7.36
N VAL A 72 9.43 5.60 6.07
CA VAL A 72 10.06 4.42 5.45
C VAL A 72 11.43 4.12 6.05
N GLU A 73 12.27 5.14 6.26
CA GLU A 73 13.56 4.98 6.93
C GLU A 73 13.42 4.47 8.36
N SER A 74 12.46 5.00 9.12
CA SER A 74 12.15 4.53 10.48
C SER A 74 11.72 3.07 10.48
N LEU A 75 10.80 2.68 9.57
CA LEU A 75 10.35 1.30 9.41
C LEU A 75 11.50 0.35 9.04
N GLN A 76 12.44 0.79 8.20
CA GLN A 76 13.64 0.00 7.88
C GLN A 76 14.51 -0.23 9.10
N GLN A 77 14.74 0.80 9.91
CA GLN A 77 15.50 0.68 11.15
C GLN A 77 14.81 -0.23 12.17
N GLU A 78 13.52 -0.05 12.38
CA GLU A 78 12.71 -0.90 13.28
C GLU A 78 12.71 -2.36 12.81
N SER A 79 12.59 -2.60 11.51
CA SER A 79 12.67 -3.94 10.92
C SER A 79 14.03 -4.59 11.13
N ALA A 80 15.12 -3.83 11.00
CA ALA A 80 16.48 -4.32 11.26
C ALA A 80 16.69 -4.68 12.74
N LEU A 81 16.18 -3.84 13.66
CA LEU A 81 16.20 -4.12 15.09
C LEU A 81 15.37 -5.35 15.45
N LEU A 82 14.19 -5.48 14.88
CA LEU A 82 13.34 -6.64 15.09
C LEU A 82 14.01 -7.92 14.60
N LYS A 83 14.62 -7.90 13.43
CA LYS A 83 15.37 -9.02 12.88
C LYS A 83 16.54 -9.43 13.80
N SER A 84 17.26 -8.44 14.33
CA SER A 84 18.35 -8.68 15.29
C SER A 84 17.82 -9.32 16.58
N SER A 85 16.71 -8.79 17.13
CA SER A 85 16.08 -9.33 18.33
C SER A 85 15.58 -10.76 18.12
N MET A 86 14.95 -11.06 16.97
CA MET A 86 14.52 -12.40 16.61
C MET A 86 15.70 -13.37 16.51
N SER A 87 16.83 -12.94 15.94
CA SER A 87 18.04 -13.76 15.87
C SER A 87 18.63 -14.05 17.25
N ALA A 88 18.59 -13.07 18.15
CA ALA A 88 19.02 -13.26 19.53
C ALA A 88 18.12 -14.26 20.27
N VAL A 89 16.81 -14.12 20.17
CA VAL A 89 15.84 -15.06 20.74
C VAL A 89 16.03 -16.47 20.19
N GLN A 90 16.24 -16.61 18.88
CA GLN A 90 16.52 -17.91 18.28
C GLN A 90 17.79 -18.54 18.86
N SER A 91 18.86 -17.76 19.01
CA SER A 91 20.11 -18.21 19.62
C SER A 91 19.91 -18.66 21.07
N ASP A 92 19.11 -17.92 21.85
CA ASP A 92 18.79 -18.26 23.23
C ASP A 92 17.96 -19.55 23.32
N ILE A 93 16.98 -19.74 22.43
CA ILE A 93 16.20 -20.97 22.32
C ILE A 93 17.12 -22.16 22.00
N ASP A 94 18.01 -22.01 21.04
CA ASP A 94 18.94 -23.07 20.65
C ASP A 94 19.88 -23.44 21.81
N LYS A 95 20.35 -22.45 22.57
CA LYS A 95 21.14 -22.66 23.78
C LYS A 95 20.37 -23.41 24.85
N VAL A 96 19.14 -22.98 25.16
CA VAL A 96 18.27 -23.67 26.14
C VAL A 96 17.97 -25.09 25.71
N ASN A 97 17.66 -25.32 24.44
CA ASN A 97 17.41 -26.66 23.90
C ASN A 97 18.63 -27.56 24.06
N LYS A 98 19.84 -27.04 23.81
CA LYS A 98 21.08 -27.78 23.96
C LYS A 98 21.40 -28.11 25.43
N GLU A 99 21.22 -27.15 26.33
CA GLU A 99 21.38 -27.35 27.78
C GLU A 99 20.37 -28.32 28.33
N THR A 100 19.11 -28.22 27.91
CA THR A 100 18.03 -29.14 28.31
C THR A 100 18.30 -30.56 27.80
N GLY A 101 18.76 -30.70 26.55
CA GLY A 101 19.14 -31.99 25.97
C GLY A 101 20.29 -32.64 26.74
N ALA A 102 21.32 -31.89 27.12
CA ALA A 102 22.44 -32.35 27.92
C ALA A 102 21.98 -32.79 29.36
N SER A 103 21.08 -32.01 29.97
CA SER A 103 20.51 -32.35 31.29
C SER A 103 19.65 -33.60 31.22
N MET A 104 18.83 -33.78 30.19
CA MET A 104 18.04 -34.98 29.95
C MET A 104 18.93 -36.22 29.77
N GLU A 105 20.01 -36.11 29.01
CA GLU A 105 20.99 -37.21 28.83
C GLU A 105 21.65 -37.59 30.15
N THR A 106 22.02 -36.61 30.96
CA THR A 106 22.57 -36.86 32.31
C THR A 106 21.59 -37.58 33.23
N LEU A 107 20.32 -37.14 33.23
CA LEU A 107 19.26 -37.80 34.03
C LEU A 107 19.04 -39.25 33.59
N VAL A 108 19.02 -39.52 32.29
CA VAL A 108 18.89 -40.89 31.76
C VAL A 108 20.06 -41.77 32.21
N LYS A 109 21.29 -41.26 32.18
CA LYS A 109 22.47 -41.97 32.65
C LYS A 109 22.39 -42.26 34.17
N MET A 110 21.95 -41.28 34.96
CA MET A 110 21.75 -41.48 36.41
C MET A 110 20.68 -42.50 36.71
N ASP A 111 19.57 -42.53 36.00
CA ASP A 111 18.51 -43.52 36.13
C ASP A 111 19.02 -44.94 35.80
N LEU A 112 19.79 -45.08 34.71
CA LEU A 112 20.38 -46.35 34.34
C LEU A 112 21.36 -46.86 35.41
N LEU A 113 22.19 -45.98 35.97
CA LEU A 113 23.09 -46.32 37.09
C LEU A 113 22.31 -46.76 38.33
N LYS A 114 21.23 -46.08 38.66
CA LYS A 114 20.36 -46.41 39.77
C LYS A 114 19.73 -47.81 39.60
N VAL A 115 19.20 -48.09 38.44
CA VAL A 115 18.63 -49.42 38.11
C VAL A 115 19.70 -50.49 38.16
N PHE A 116 20.89 -50.23 37.64
CA PHE A 116 22.02 -51.16 37.70
C PHE A 116 22.45 -51.47 39.14
N LEU A 117 22.59 -50.43 39.97
CA LEU A 117 22.93 -50.61 41.40
C LEU A 117 21.87 -51.43 42.15
N ILE A 118 20.59 -51.18 41.93
CA ILE A 118 19.49 -51.94 42.54
C ILE A 118 19.57 -53.43 42.13
N HIS A 119 19.86 -53.71 40.86
CA HIS A 119 19.99 -55.05 40.35
C HIS A 119 21.22 -55.80 40.90
N PHE A 120 22.32 -55.09 41.16
CA PHE A 120 23.58 -55.65 41.65
C PHE A 120 23.55 -55.92 43.11
N TYR A 121 22.72 -55.23 43.90
CA TYR A 121 22.57 -55.46 45.37
C TYR A 121 21.47 -56.41 45.77
N GLN A 122 20.80 -56.95 44.81
CA GLN A 122 19.87 -58.09 45.02
C GLN A 122 20.57 -59.45 44.76
#